data_c7c7cbb2056b536e8691babc13245a0a
#
_entry.id   c7c7cbb2056b536e8691babc13245a0a
#
_cell.length_a   1.000
_cell.length_b   1.000
_cell.length_c   1.000
_cell.angle_alpha   90.00
_cell.angle_beta   90.00
_cell.angle_gamma   90.00
#
_symmetry.space_group_name_H-M   'P 1'
#
loop_
_entity.id
_entity.type
_entity.pdbx_description
1 polymer ?
#
loop_
_entity_poly.entity_id
_entity_poly.type
_entity_poly.pdbx_seq_one_letter_code
_entity_poly.pdbx_strand_id
1 'polypeptide(L)'
;MTDAVRYLFFILSFFHNSFRLQNKKRMLTSTNVLPAWVRLYATALITLCVVLNSHAQNADKPVRPRIVITADPELDDNNSLIRFLLYSNEVNIEGLIYASSGYHWKGDSKGTKWFVPGREYARFGLDTCPCESWRWAKDERFIHNVVEAYAKVYPNLKVHNPNYPAPGELMSKIRYGNIEFDGDISKNSPGSDLIKSLILDDKPGQLFITAWGGMSTIARALKSIQEQYENTTEWEAIKKKIYRKLVLLPSGDQDDTYAKYIKPNWPDIDYRQFTGGPNYGYGAQLRAKQEDSAYLTAAWMQENITSRGPLGALYRVWGDGKQMVKGDKMDYFGLTGYTDKELRKMGYVVWMPTQQKGSWLGEGDDFTYMNMLGNGLRAWEASYYGGWGGRQEASRDTAGFSFQMSDTSQQAMASALGSMNRRTNTYPDFFPAAQQDFAARLKWSVTPAYSGANHHPVVTIEGPLSIMASVGEKIRLNAVASDPDGNTVSVKWWQFQSGSYPGKVGVSNPSALQTVINIPKDAVAGQTIHLIIEATDNGTPALTAYQRMVITVKGR
;
A
#
# COMPACT_ATOMS: atom_id res chain seq x y z
N MET A 1 -30.93 -3.64 6.59
CA MET A 1 -32.24 -2.97 6.76
C MET A 1 -32.06 -1.98 7.89
N THR A 2 -31.92 -0.72 7.58
CA THR A 2 -31.61 0.35 8.56
C THR A 2 -32.77 0.55 9.53
N ASP A 3 -32.48 0.99 10.76
CA ASP A 3 -33.49 1.21 11.82
C ASP A 3 -34.61 2.15 11.39
N ALA A 4 -34.35 3.05 10.45
CA ALA A 4 -35.38 3.91 9.84
C ALA A 4 -36.48 3.10 9.13
N VAL A 5 -36.16 1.95 8.51
CA VAL A 5 -37.12 1.06 7.85
C VAL A 5 -37.94 0.30 8.91
N ARG A 6 -37.34 -0.07 10.05
CA ARG A 6 -38.05 -0.70 11.18
C ARG A 6 -39.02 0.27 11.84
N TYR A 7 -38.63 1.54 12.01
CA TYR A 7 -39.52 2.59 12.54
C TYR A 7 -40.70 2.88 11.61
N LEU A 8 -40.48 2.88 10.30
CA LEU A 8 -41.54 3.09 9.31
C LEU A 8 -42.56 1.94 9.31
N PHE A 9 -42.09 0.69 9.43
CA PHE A 9 -42.99 -0.48 9.60
C PHE A 9 -43.76 -0.44 10.91
N PHE A 10 -43.16 0.06 11.99
CA PHE A 10 -43.82 0.20 13.29
C PHE A 10 -44.93 1.27 13.23
N ILE A 11 -44.68 2.41 12.61
CA ILE A 11 -45.67 3.50 12.41
C ILE A 11 -46.81 3.04 11.50
N LEU A 12 -46.50 2.36 10.40
CA LEU A 12 -47.54 1.83 9.48
C LEU A 12 -48.39 0.74 10.15
N SER A 13 -47.81 -0.08 11.01
CA SER A 13 -48.51 -1.10 11.79
C SER A 13 -49.43 -0.49 12.84
N PHE A 14 -48.99 0.62 13.47
CA PHE A 14 -49.81 1.36 14.46
C PHE A 14 -51.03 2.03 13.81
N PHE A 15 -50.87 2.61 12.64
CA PHE A 15 -51.98 3.19 11.86
C PHE A 15 -52.93 2.11 11.32
N HIS A 16 -52.43 0.96 10.93
CA HIS A 16 -53.26 -0.15 10.45
C HIS A 16 -54.15 -0.72 11.56
N ASN A 17 -53.64 -0.86 12.77
CA ASN A 17 -54.42 -1.32 13.94
C ASN A 17 -55.41 -0.29 14.46
N SER A 18 -55.07 1.00 14.41
CA SER A 18 -56.01 2.07 14.80
C SER A 18 -57.20 2.19 13.84
N PHE A 19 -56.99 1.89 12.55
CA PHE A 19 -58.08 1.90 11.55
C PHE A 19 -58.99 0.70 11.65
N ARG A 20 -58.53 -0.45 12.16
CA ARG A 20 -59.39 -1.66 12.38
C ARG A 20 -60.36 -1.52 13.54
N LEU A 21 -60.11 -0.68 14.50
CA LEU A 21 -60.95 -0.48 15.69
C LEU A 21 -62.10 0.52 15.46
N GLN A 22 -62.06 1.36 14.43
CA GLN A 22 -63.13 2.34 14.14
C GLN A 22 -64.15 1.86 13.08
N ASN A 23 -63.91 0.81 12.32
CA ASN A 23 -64.75 0.40 11.18
C ASN A 23 -65.70 -0.77 11.44
N LYS A 24 -66.20 -0.96 12.67
CA LYS A 24 -67.25 -1.95 12.97
C LYS A 24 -68.68 -1.42 12.89
N LYS A 25 -68.88 -0.17 12.46
CA LYS A 25 -70.24 0.39 12.23
C LYS A 25 -70.25 1.36 11.06
N ARG A 26 -70.35 0.88 9.83
CA ARG A 26 -71.07 1.43 8.68
C ARG A 26 -70.61 0.78 7.39
N MET A 27 -71.41 -0.16 6.92
CA MET A 27 -71.44 -0.46 5.48
C MET A 27 -72.31 0.59 4.82
N LEU A 28 -71.78 1.25 3.78
CA LEU A 28 -72.42 1.57 2.51
C LEU A 28 -71.58 2.64 1.76
N THR A 29 -71.10 2.22 0.60
CA THR A 29 -70.73 3.04 -0.57
C THR A 29 -70.03 4.38 -0.40
N SER A 30 -68.69 4.40 -0.56
CA SER A 30 -67.98 5.50 -1.23
C SER A 30 -66.51 5.10 -1.50
N THR A 31 -66.03 5.42 -2.69
CA THR A 31 -64.65 5.29 -3.15
C THR A 31 -63.69 5.95 -2.14
N ASN A 32 -62.87 5.17 -1.47
CA ASN A 32 -61.89 5.63 -0.48
C ASN A 32 -60.79 6.49 -1.15
N VAL A 33 -61.04 7.75 -1.35
CA VAL A 33 -60.00 8.73 -1.71
C VAL A 33 -59.43 9.29 -0.42
N LEU A 34 -58.14 8.99 -0.13
CA LEU A 34 -57.42 9.59 0.99
C LEU A 34 -57.53 11.12 0.92
N PRO A 35 -57.73 11.81 2.06
CA PRO A 35 -57.80 13.26 2.12
C PRO A 35 -56.58 13.92 1.46
N ALA A 36 -56.81 15.04 0.77
CA ALA A 36 -55.76 15.72 -0.02
C ALA A 36 -54.52 16.07 0.82
N TRP A 37 -54.67 16.42 2.08
CA TRP A 37 -53.57 16.70 3.00
C TRP A 37 -52.71 15.46 3.32
N VAL A 38 -53.31 14.24 3.42
CA VAL A 38 -52.56 12.99 3.62
C VAL A 38 -51.73 12.65 2.38
N ARG A 39 -52.24 12.90 1.19
CA ARG A 39 -51.50 12.73 -0.07
C ARG A 39 -50.35 13.74 -0.16
N LEU A 40 -50.54 14.98 0.23
CA LEU A 40 -49.50 16.00 0.23
C LEU A 40 -48.38 15.65 1.21
N TYR A 41 -48.68 15.20 2.43
CA TYR A 41 -47.66 14.78 3.40
C TYR A 41 -46.93 13.52 2.95
N ALA A 42 -47.63 12.53 2.40
CA ALA A 42 -46.98 11.32 1.86
C ALA A 42 -46.06 11.65 0.68
N THR A 43 -46.49 12.55 -0.22
CA THR A 43 -45.65 13.00 -1.35
C THR A 43 -44.45 13.80 -0.86
N ALA A 44 -44.63 14.69 0.11
CA ALA A 44 -43.53 15.48 0.70
C ALA A 44 -42.52 14.58 1.43
N LEU A 45 -42.98 13.54 2.16
CA LEU A 45 -42.08 12.58 2.82
C LEU A 45 -41.32 11.72 1.81
N ILE A 46 -42.00 11.25 0.75
CA ILE A 46 -41.33 10.48 -0.33
C ILE A 46 -40.32 11.36 -1.04
N THR A 47 -40.66 12.62 -1.35
CA THR A 47 -39.74 13.55 -1.99
C THR A 47 -38.54 13.86 -1.09
N LEU A 48 -38.75 14.04 0.21
CA LEU A 48 -37.68 14.26 1.19
C LEU A 48 -36.78 13.02 1.32
N CYS A 49 -37.34 11.81 1.34
CA CYS A 49 -36.59 10.57 1.34
C CYS A 49 -35.78 10.36 0.03
N VAL A 50 -36.33 10.75 -1.12
CA VAL A 50 -35.66 10.69 -2.41
C VAL A 50 -34.51 11.72 -2.47
N VAL A 51 -34.74 12.95 -1.97
CA VAL A 51 -33.70 13.98 -1.90
C VAL A 51 -32.59 13.61 -0.91
N LEU A 52 -32.94 13.07 0.25
CA LEU A 52 -31.95 12.59 1.23
C LEU A 52 -31.14 11.38 0.70
N ASN A 53 -31.79 10.46 -0.02
CA ASN A 53 -31.07 9.35 -0.67
C ASN A 53 -30.21 9.81 -1.86
N SER A 54 -30.63 10.83 -2.62
CA SER A 54 -29.80 11.36 -3.71
C SER A 54 -28.56 12.13 -3.21
N HIS A 55 -28.62 12.75 -2.04
CA HIS A 55 -27.44 13.34 -1.40
C HIS A 55 -26.51 12.29 -0.77
N ALA A 56 -27.03 11.15 -0.31
CA ALA A 56 -26.23 10.04 0.19
C ALA A 56 -25.58 9.19 -0.93
N GLN A 57 -26.10 9.24 -2.16
CA GLN A 57 -25.54 8.52 -3.31
C GLN A 57 -24.40 9.23 -4.03
N ASN A 58 -24.13 10.51 -3.73
CA ASN A 58 -23.03 11.28 -4.31
C ASN A 58 -21.86 11.49 -3.34
N ALA A 59 -21.71 10.69 -2.29
CA ALA A 59 -20.42 10.52 -1.67
C ALA A 59 -19.52 9.83 -2.74
N ASP A 60 -18.61 10.59 -3.33
CA ASP A 60 -17.64 10.07 -4.29
C ASP A 60 -17.05 8.79 -3.71
N LYS A 61 -17.23 7.67 -4.44
CA LYS A 61 -16.59 6.40 -4.04
C LYS A 61 -15.11 6.69 -3.87
N PRO A 62 -14.49 6.26 -2.77
CA PRO A 62 -13.08 6.54 -2.55
C PRO A 62 -12.28 6.09 -3.78
N VAL A 63 -11.50 7.02 -4.33
CA VAL A 63 -10.65 6.76 -5.48
C VAL A 63 -9.64 5.70 -5.07
N ARG A 64 -9.66 4.57 -5.79
CA ARG A 64 -8.66 3.51 -5.60
C ARG A 64 -7.56 3.66 -6.64
N PRO A 65 -6.31 3.86 -6.23
CA PRO A 65 -5.19 3.92 -7.17
C PRO A 65 -5.08 2.65 -8.01
N ARG A 66 -4.75 2.79 -9.28
CA ARG A 66 -4.45 1.68 -10.20
C ARG A 66 -2.99 1.27 -10.01
N ILE A 67 -2.74 0.01 -9.70
CA ILE A 67 -1.41 -0.46 -9.37
C ILE A 67 -1.03 -1.74 -10.14
N VAL A 68 0.22 -1.80 -10.56
CA VAL A 68 0.89 -3.01 -11.05
C VAL A 68 2.06 -3.31 -10.11
N ILE A 69 2.15 -4.54 -9.66
CA ILE A 69 3.29 -5.05 -8.90
C ILE A 69 4.19 -5.83 -9.86
N THR A 70 5.49 -5.47 -9.91
CA THR A 70 6.52 -6.34 -10.51
C THR A 70 7.46 -6.80 -9.41
N ALA A 71 7.67 -8.10 -9.28
CA ALA A 71 8.33 -8.74 -8.15
C ALA A 71 9.24 -9.88 -8.62
N ASP A 72 10.41 -10.03 -8.02
CA ASP A 72 11.29 -11.17 -8.23
C ASP A 72 11.15 -12.16 -7.05
N PRO A 73 11.66 -13.40 -7.17
CA PRO A 73 11.45 -14.41 -6.13
C PRO A 73 12.42 -14.20 -4.95
N GLU A 74 12.42 -13.01 -4.39
CA GLU A 74 13.10 -12.74 -3.14
C GLU A 74 12.17 -13.02 -1.94
N LEU A 75 12.77 -13.24 -0.78
CA LEU A 75 12.05 -13.65 0.41
C LEU A 75 11.12 -12.55 0.94
N ASP A 76 11.58 -11.30 0.88
CA ASP A 76 10.79 -10.15 1.32
C ASP A 76 9.71 -9.76 0.31
N ASP A 77 9.89 -10.00 -1.00
CA ASP A 77 8.83 -9.94 -2.02
C ASP A 77 7.65 -10.86 -1.66
N ASN A 78 7.94 -12.11 -1.26
CA ASN A 78 6.90 -13.05 -0.82
C ASN A 78 6.12 -12.50 0.39
N ASN A 79 6.82 -11.97 1.39
CA ASN A 79 6.19 -11.43 2.59
C ASN A 79 5.41 -10.14 2.28
N SER A 80 5.99 -9.24 1.47
CA SER A 80 5.35 -8.02 0.99
C SER A 80 4.08 -8.32 0.18
N LEU A 81 4.09 -9.38 -0.65
CA LEU A 81 2.91 -9.78 -1.42
C LEU A 81 1.80 -10.33 -0.54
N ILE A 82 2.13 -11.09 0.51
CA ILE A 82 1.15 -11.58 1.49
C ILE A 82 0.44 -10.40 2.15
N ARG A 83 1.19 -9.41 2.61
CA ARG A 83 0.63 -8.19 3.18
C ARG A 83 -0.17 -7.40 2.13
N PHE A 84 0.38 -7.18 0.95
CA PHE A 84 -0.28 -6.44 -0.13
C PHE A 84 -1.65 -7.01 -0.50
N LEU A 85 -1.81 -8.34 -0.60
CA LEU A 85 -3.11 -8.94 -0.92
C LEU A 85 -4.16 -8.73 0.18
N LEU A 86 -3.76 -8.51 1.43
CA LEU A 86 -4.67 -8.12 2.50
C LEU A 86 -5.15 -6.66 2.37
N TYR A 87 -4.47 -5.85 1.56
CA TYR A 87 -4.86 -4.47 1.21
C TYR A 87 -5.48 -4.38 -0.20
N SER A 88 -5.70 -5.49 -0.88
CA SER A 88 -6.24 -5.51 -2.24
C SER A 88 -7.64 -4.89 -2.37
N ASN A 89 -8.37 -4.73 -1.26
CA ASN A 89 -9.64 -4.02 -1.20
C ASN A 89 -9.51 -2.49 -1.32
N GLU A 90 -8.31 -1.93 -1.22
CA GLU A 90 -8.06 -0.48 -1.20
C GLU A 90 -7.46 0.06 -2.52
N VAL A 91 -7.02 -0.83 -3.40
CA VAL A 91 -6.40 -0.49 -4.68
C VAL A 91 -7.05 -1.24 -5.84
N ASN A 92 -6.84 -0.78 -7.06
CA ASN A 92 -7.22 -1.49 -8.28
C ASN A 92 -5.98 -2.19 -8.84
N ILE A 93 -5.83 -3.48 -8.55
CA ILE A 93 -4.71 -4.27 -9.05
C ILE A 93 -4.91 -4.51 -10.54
N GLU A 94 -3.98 -4.06 -11.37
CA GLU A 94 -4.02 -4.22 -12.84
C GLU A 94 -3.04 -5.30 -13.33
N GLY A 95 -2.02 -5.66 -12.53
CA GLY A 95 -1.07 -6.73 -12.85
C GLY A 95 -0.29 -7.20 -11.63
N LEU A 96 0.05 -8.50 -11.61
CA LEU A 96 0.97 -9.14 -10.69
C LEU A 96 2.02 -9.85 -11.54
N ILE A 97 3.23 -9.32 -11.63
CA ILE A 97 4.17 -9.67 -12.69
C ILE A 97 5.48 -10.17 -12.10
N TYR A 98 5.87 -11.40 -12.48
CA TYR A 98 7.22 -11.88 -12.18
C TYR A 98 8.26 -11.06 -12.93
N ALA A 99 9.27 -10.58 -12.23
CA ALA A 99 10.40 -9.84 -12.78
C ALA A 99 11.71 -10.54 -12.46
N SER A 100 12.79 -10.16 -13.10
CA SER A 100 14.16 -10.48 -12.70
C SER A 100 14.80 -9.29 -12.01
N SER A 101 15.95 -9.52 -11.38
CA SER A 101 16.82 -8.49 -10.84
C SER A 101 18.29 -8.91 -10.97
N GLY A 102 19.20 -8.06 -10.53
CA GLY A 102 20.60 -8.44 -10.36
C GLY A 102 20.82 -9.51 -9.29
N TYR A 103 19.78 -9.82 -8.51
CA TYR A 103 19.80 -10.82 -7.44
C TYR A 103 19.09 -12.12 -7.82
N HIS A 104 18.15 -12.08 -8.78
CA HIS A 104 17.34 -13.24 -9.15
C HIS A 104 16.98 -13.22 -10.64
N TRP A 105 17.33 -14.29 -11.37
CA TRP A 105 16.92 -14.48 -12.77
C TRP A 105 16.87 -15.97 -13.15
N LYS A 106 15.92 -16.30 -14.02
CA LYS A 106 15.51 -17.67 -14.31
C LYS A 106 16.43 -18.41 -15.28
N GLY A 107 17.00 -17.69 -16.23
CA GLY A 107 17.62 -18.30 -17.40
C GLY A 107 16.65 -18.58 -18.55
N ASP A 108 17.21 -18.85 -19.75
CA ASP A 108 16.47 -19.11 -20.98
C ASP A 108 16.10 -20.58 -21.21
N SER A 109 16.52 -21.47 -20.32
CA SER A 109 16.35 -22.92 -20.42
C SER A 109 17.02 -23.56 -21.65
N LYS A 110 18.03 -22.88 -22.27
CA LYS A 110 18.76 -23.32 -23.43
C LYS A 110 20.24 -23.60 -23.11
N GLY A 111 20.64 -23.48 -21.85
CA GLY A 111 22.02 -23.65 -21.40
C GLY A 111 22.90 -22.42 -21.62
N THR A 112 22.30 -21.26 -21.95
CA THR A 112 23.06 -20.01 -22.04
C THR A 112 23.55 -19.62 -20.66
N LYS A 113 24.83 -19.24 -20.56
CA LYS A 113 25.45 -18.79 -19.32
C LYS A 113 25.72 -17.30 -19.37
N TRP A 114 25.32 -16.60 -18.33
CA TRP A 114 25.49 -15.15 -18.20
C TRP A 114 26.40 -14.77 -17.05
N PHE A 115 27.01 -13.63 -17.18
CA PHE A 115 27.83 -12.99 -16.17
C PHE A 115 27.79 -11.47 -16.34
N VAL A 116 27.48 -10.75 -15.27
CA VAL A 116 27.61 -9.29 -15.19
C VAL A 116 28.63 -8.98 -14.11
N PRO A 117 29.72 -8.27 -14.42
CA PRO A 117 30.68 -7.86 -13.41
C PRO A 117 30.02 -7.05 -12.30
N GLY A 118 30.42 -7.33 -11.06
CA GLY A 118 29.95 -6.57 -9.90
C GLY A 118 28.60 -7.01 -9.31
N ARG A 119 27.93 -8.02 -9.84
CA ARG A 119 26.77 -8.65 -9.18
C ARG A 119 27.21 -9.53 -8.01
N GLU A 120 26.28 -9.93 -7.13
CA GLU A 120 26.61 -10.70 -5.90
C GLU A 120 27.31 -12.02 -6.18
N TYR A 121 27.01 -12.72 -7.27
CA TYR A 121 27.69 -13.97 -7.64
C TYR A 121 29.17 -13.79 -8.00
N ALA A 122 29.61 -12.56 -8.20
CA ALA A 122 31.00 -12.18 -8.42
C ALA A 122 31.62 -11.44 -7.23
N ARG A 123 30.92 -11.43 -6.08
CA ARG A 123 31.34 -10.74 -4.85
C ARG A 123 31.42 -11.73 -3.69
N PHE A 124 31.92 -11.27 -2.56
CA PHE A 124 31.95 -12.00 -1.29
C PHE A 124 32.69 -13.34 -1.35
N GLY A 125 33.53 -13.54 -2.36
CA GLY A 125 34.24 -14.80 -2.58
C GLY A 125 33.36 -15.94 -3.12
N LEU A 126 32.19 -15.61 -3.68
CA LEU A 126 31.29 -16.62 -4.25
C LEU A 126 31.79 -17.20 -5.58
N ASP A 127 32.26 -16.41 -6.48
CA ASP A 127 32.78 -16.82 -7.83
C ASP A 127 31.99 -18.00 -8.45
N THR A 128 30.65 -17.86 -8.52
CA THR A 128 29.76 -18.96 -8.87
C THR A 128 29.22 -18.89 -10.28
N CYS A 129 29.36 -17.76 -10.97
CA CYS A 129 28.92 -17.57 -12.36
C CYS A 129 30.15 -17.39 -13.29
N PRO A 130 30.01 -17.64 -14.60
CA PRO A 130 28.82 -17.65 -15.45
C PRO A 130 27.83 -18.78 -15.18
N CYS A 131 26.56 -18.43 -14.99
CA CYS A 131 25.46 -19.32 -14.60
C CYS A 131 24.35 -19.36 -15.65
N GLU A 132 23.56 -20.43 -15.66
CA GLU A 132 22.35 -20.54 -16.47
C GLU A 132 21.15 -19.89 -15.82
N SER A 133 21.14 -19.80 -14.48
CA SER A 133 20.16 -19.09 -13.66
C SER A 133 20.81 -18.64 -12.36
N TRP A 134 20.26 -17.66 -11.69
CA TRP A 134 20.77 -17.21 -10.40
C TRP A 134 19.65 -17.07 -9.38
N ARG A 135 19.74 -17.81 -8.28
CA ARG A 135 18.82 -17.79 -7.13
C ARG A 135 17.34 -17.83 -7.54
N TRP A 136 17.01 -18.65 -8.54
CA TRP A 136 15.67 -18.87 -9.07
C TRP A 136 15.32 -20.34 -9.01
N ALA A 137 14.27 -20.70 -8.25
CA ALA A 137 13.84 -22.09 -8.17
C ALA A 137 13.26 -22.58 -9.50
N LYS A 138 13.50 -23.85 -9.85
CA LYS A 138 13.00 -24.43 -11.11
C LYS A 138 11.48 -24.28 -11.26
N ASP A 139 10.76 -24.45 -10.16
CA ASP A 139 9.30 -24.42 -10.11
C ASP A 139 8.80 -23.15 -9.40
N GLU A 140 9.50 -22.02 -9.60
CA GLU A 140 9.17 -20.77 -8.94
C GLU A 140 7.77 -20.25 -9.31
N ARG A 141 6.95 -20.08 -8.30
CA ARG A 141 5.57 -19.61 -8.46
C ARG A 141 5.00 -18.91 -7.22
N PHE A 142 5.84 -18.16 -6.50
CA PHE A 142 5.42 -17.54 -5.24
C PHE A 142 4.19 -16.63 -5.39
N ILE A 143 4.07 -15.85 -6.48
CA ILE A 143 2.87 -15.03 -6.73
C ILE A 143 1.61 -15.90 -6.82
N HIS A 144 1.68 -17.02 -7.56
CA HIS A 144 0.56 -17.96 -7.65
C HIS A 144 0.23 -18.56 -6.28
N ASN A 145 1.24 -18.98 -5.52
CA ASN A 145 1.08 -19.61 -4.22
C ASN A 145 0.38 -18.66 -3.22
N VAL A 146 0.75 -17.37 -3.22
CA VAL A 146 0.12 -16.36 -2.35
C VAL A 146 -1.33 -16.11 -2.79
N VAL A 147 -1.62 -16.01 -4.10
CA VAL A 147 -3.00 -15.87 -4.62
C VAL A 147 -3.84 -17.11 -4.33
N GLU A 148 -3.28 -18.32 -4.40
CA GLU A 148 -3.95 -19.57 -4.02
C GLU A 148 -4.25 -19.63 -2.51
N ALA A 149 -3.36 -19.12 -1.67
CA ALA A 149 -3.61 -18.99 -0.23
C ALA A 149 -4.67 -17.92 0.07
N TYR A 150 -4.63 -16.80 -0.64
CA TYR A 150 -5.67 -15.77 -0.58
C TYR A 150 -7.05 -16.34 -0.95
N ALA A 151 -7.13 -17.20 -1.97
CA ALA A 151 -8.39 -17.84 -2.38
C ALA A 151 -9.04 -18.63 -1.24
N LYS A 152 -8.24 -19.29 -0.39
CA LYS A 152 -8.74 -20.07 0.75
C LYS A 152 -9.35 -19.18 1.85
N VAL A 153 -8.91 -17.95 1.98
CA VAL A 153 -9.36 -17.00 3.02
C VAL A 153 -10.31 -15.91 2.49
N TYR A 154 -10.44 -15.79 1.18
CA TYR A 154 -11.32 -14.81 0.53
C TYR A 154 -12.75 -14.78 1.05
N PRO A 155 -13.44 -15.95 1.32
CA PRO A 155 -14.78 -15.93 1.87
C PRO A 155 -14.88 -15.13 3.19
N ASN A 156 -13.88 -15.25 4.04
CA ASN A 156 -13.82 -14.50 5.30
C ASN A 156 -13.50 -13.01 5.05
N LEU A 157 -12.47 -12.71 4.27
CA LEU A 157 -12.09 -11.33 3.95
C LEU A 157 -13.27 -10.53 3.39
N LYS A 158 -14.07 -11.15 2.51
CA LYS A 158 -15.23 -10.52 1.89
C LYS A 158 -16.35 -10.20 2.89
N VAL A 159 -16.45 -10.89 4.01
CA VAL A 159 -17.38 -10.57 5.11
C VAL A 159 -16.99 -9.26 5.78
N HIS A 160 -15.69 -9.03 5.96
CA HIS A 160 -15.16 -7.83 6.62
C HIS A 160 -15.11 -6.62 5.68
N ASN A 161 -14.85 -6.85 4.37
CA ASN A 161 -14.93 -5.78 3.37
C ASN A 161 -15.34 -6.35 2.00
N PRO A 162 -16.50 -5.92 1.44
CA PRO A 162 -17.02 -6.45 0.17
C PRO A 162 -16.16 -6.08 -1.06
N ASN A 163 -15.18 -5.20 -0.89
CA ASN A 163 -14.33 -4.71 -1.96
C ASN A 163 -13.10 -5.60 -2.25
N TYR A 164 -12.88 -6.66 -1.48
CA TYR A 164 -11.84 -7.62 -1.82
C TYR A 164 -12.08 -8.24 -3.20
N PRO A 165 -11.08 -8.23 -4.11
CA PRO A 165 -11.22 -8.79 -5.45
C PRO A 165 -11.38 -10.32 -5.39
N ALA A 166 -12.12 -10.87 -6.36
CA ALA A 166 -12.28 -12.31 -6.45
C ALA A 166 -10.91 -12.99 -6.78
N PRO A 167 -10.60 -14.16 -6.20
CA PRO A 167 -9.32 -14.84 -6.46
C PRO A 167 -9.05 -15.12 -7.94
N GLY A 168 -10.09 -15.48 -8.71
CA GLY A 168 -9.98 -15.69 -10.15
C GLY A 168 -9.61 -14.41 -10.91
N GLU A 169 -10.04 -13.24 -10.42
CA GLU A 169 -9.63 -11.96 -10.98
C GLU A 169 -8.13 -11.72 -10.75
N LEU A 170 -7.62 -11.93 -9.53
CA LEU A 170 -6.20 -11.80 -9.22
C LEU A 170 -5.36 -12.79 -10.03
N MET A 171 -5.79 -14.06 -10.09
CA MET A 171 -5.10 -15.11 -10.86
C MET A 171 -5.00 -14.73 -12.35
N SER A 172 -6.05 -14.14 -12.91
CA SER A 172 -6.08 -13.70 -14.32
C SER A 172 -5.11 -12.54 -14.63
N LYS A 173 -4.59 -11.85 -13.61
CA LYS A 173 -3.66 -10.72 -13.74
C LYS A 173 -2.19 -11.11 -13.58
N ILE A 174 -1.90 -12.38 -13.27
CA ILE A 174 -0.53 -12.86 -13.16
C ILE A 174 0.10 -12.99 -14.55
N ARG A 175 1.30 -12.44 -14.72
CA ARG A 175 2.10 -12.53 -15.95
C ARG A 175 3.57 -12.80 -15.62
N TYR A 176 4.26 -13.44 -16.54
CA TYR A 176 5.72 -13.49 -16.54
C TYR A 176 6.26 -12.30 -17.32
N GLY A 177 7.16 -11.56 -16.70
CA GLY A 177 7.88 -10.44 -17.30
C GLY A 177 9.19 -10.89 -17.97
N ASN A 178 10.15 -9.97 -18.04
CA ASN A 178 11.49 -10.24 -18.55
C ASN A 178 12.33 -10.90 -17.46
N ILE A 179 12.20 -12.22 -17.32
CA ILE A 179 12.77 -13.00 -16.21
C ILE A 179 13.98 -13.84 -16.60
N GLU A 180 14.33 -13.88 -17.89
CA GLU A 180 15.40 -14.79 -18.36
C GLU A 180 16.77 -14.33 -17.89
N PHE A 181 16.99 -13.02 -17.87
CA PHE A 181 18.25 -12.45 -17.43
C PHE A 181 18.09 -11.05 -16.84
N ASP A 182 19.01 -10.69 -15.98
CA ASP A 182 19.17 -9.39 -15.33
C ASP A 182 19.28 -8.24 -16.35
N GLY A 183 18.34 -7.30 -16.31
CA GLY A 183 18.36 -6.11 -17.16
C GLY A 183 18.08 -6.34 -18.65
N ASP A 184 17.64 -7.52 -19.07
CA ASP A 184 17.37 -7.79 -20.50
C ASP A 184 16.06 -7.13 -20.96
N ILE A 185 16.20 -6.16 -21.87
CA ILE A 185 15.09 -5.45 -22.54
C ILE A 185 15.04 -5.73 -24.05
N SER A 186 15.64 -6.82 -24.52
CA SER A 186 15.78 -7.13 -25.95
C SER A 186 14.47 -7.59 -26.59
N LYS A 187 13.59 -8.26 -25.85
CA LYS A 187 12.35 -8.85 -26.37
C LYS A 187 11.16 -8.62 -25.45
N ASN A 188 9.96 -8.58 -26.03
CA ASN A 188 8.71 -8.50 -25.29
C ASN A 188 8.46 -9.77 -24.47
N SER A 189 7.74 -9.58 -23.37
CA SER A 189 7.19 -10.63 -22.51
C SER A 189 5.70 -10.38 -22.29
N PRO A 190 4.92 -11.39 -21.84
CA PRO A 190 3.53 -11.17 -21.48
C PRO A 190 3.34 -10.06 -20.43
N GLY A 191 4.30 -9.90 -19.51
CA GLY A 191 4.30 -8.82 -18.51
C GLY A 191 4.56 -7.46 -19.12
N SER A 192 5.56 -7.32 -20.00
CA SER A 192 5.84 -6.05 -20.67
C SER A 192 4.71 -5.64 -21.62
N ASP A 193 4.05 -6.58 -22.31
CA ASP A 193 2.91 -6.30 -23.16
C ASP A 193 1.69 -5.85 -22.35
N LEU A 194 1.43 -6.45 -21.19
CA LEU A 194 0.40 -5.98 -20.26
C LEU A 194 0.69 -4.54 -19.81
N ILE A 195 1.90 -4.25 -19.33
CA ILE A 195 2.29 -2.90 -18.89
C ILE A 195 2.12 -1.91 -20.04
N LYS A 196 2.59 -2.22 -21.25
CA LYS A 196 2.39 -1.39 -22.45
C LYS A 196 0.92 -1.08 -22.68
N SER A 197 0.04 -2.08 -22.63
CA SER A 197 -1.38 -1.91 -22.84
C SER A 197 -2.04 -1.00 -21.79
N LEU A 198 -1.63 -1.13 -20.52
CA LEU A 198 -2.11 -0.32 -19.40
C LEU A 198 -1.62 1.14 -19.48
N ILE A 199 -0.39 1.36 -19.94
CA ILE A 199 0.16 2.71 -20.17
C ILE A 199 -0.63 3.42 -21.28
N LEU A 200 -0.96 2.71 -22.34
CA LEU A 200 -1.62 3.27 -23.52
C LEU A 200 -3.15 3.35 -23.40
N ASP A 201 -3.78 2.70 -22.42
CA ASP A 201 -5.23 2.75 -22.25
C ASP A 201 -5.74 4.17 -21.92
N ASP A 202 -7.03 4.42 -22.09
CA ASP A 202 -7.67 5.70 -21.82
C ASP A 202 -8.38 5.76 -20.46
N LYS A 203 -8.14 4.78 -19.59
CA LYS A 203 -8.69 4.81 -18.24
C LYS A 203 -8.18 6.05 -17.48
N PRO A 204 -9.07 6.75 -16.76
CA PRO A 204 -8.68 7.95 -16.02
C PRO A 204 -7.74 7.63 -14.84
N GLY A 205 -7.03 8.67 -14.38
CA GLY A 205 -6.11 8.61 -13.26
C GLY A 205 -4.71 8.12 -13.62
N GLN A 206 -3.84 8.13 -12.62
CA GLN A 206 -2.47 7.64 -12.74
C GLN A 206 -2.41 6.12 -12.68
N LEU A 207 -1.40 5.55 -13.31
CA LEU A 207 -1.00 4.16 -13.21
C LEU A 207 0.29 4.09 -12.41
N PHE A 208 0.22 3.51 -11.22
CA PHE A 208 1.37 3.27 -10.36
C PHE A 208 1.95 1.90 -10.68
N ILE A 209 3.24 1.83 -10.97
CA ILE A 209 3.95 0.58 -11.17
C ILE A 209 5.06 0.49 -10.12
N THR A 210 4.98 -0.53 -9.27
CA THR A 210 6.04 -0.81 -8.31
C THR A 210 7.05 -1.76 -8.94
N ALA A 211 8.33 -1.54 -8.67
CA ALA A 211 9.39 -2.48 -9.00
C ALA A 211 10.04 -2.95 -7.71
N TRP A 212 9.72 -4.18 -7.30
CA TRP A 212 10.31 -4.82 -6.12
C TRP A 212 11.67 -5.43 -6.45
N GLY A 213 11.79 -5.99 -7.65
CA GLY A 213 13.06 -6.38 -8.25
C GLY A 213 13.61 -5.36 -9.26
N GLY A 214 14.15 -5.85 -10.38
CA GLY A 214 14.62 -5.00 -11.47
C GLY A 214 13.48 -4.38 -12.30
N MET A 215 13.82 -3.39 -13.11
CA MET A 215 12.86 -2.66 -13.94
C MET A 215 12.87 -3.09 -15.41
N SER A 216 13.56 -4.17 -15.78
CA SER A 216 13.68 -4.64 -17.17
C SER A 216 12.33 -4.85 -17.87
N THR A 217 11.32 -5.39 -17.17
CA THR A 217 9.97 -5.57 -17.72
C THR A 217 9.28 -4.25 -18.02
N ILE A 218 9.42 -3.26 -17.13
CA ILE A 218 8.88 -1.90 -17.31
C ILE A 218 9.60 -1.20 -18.45
N ALA A 219 10.93 -1.27 -18.44
CA ALA A 219 11.78 -0.69 -19.49
C ALA A 219 11.47 -1.29 -20.88
N ARG A 220 11.22 -2.63 -20.95
CA ARG A 220 10.81 -3.28 -22.21
C ARG A 220 9.45 -2.76 -22.72
N ALA A 221 8.49 -2.57 -21.82
CA ALA A 221 7.20 -1.98 -22.19
C ALA A 221 7.37 -0.58 -22.79
N LEU A 222 8.15 0.28 -22.13
CA LEU A 222 8.46 1.63 -22.61
C LEU A 222 9.23 1.60 -23.93
N LYS A 223 10.20 0.70 -24.09
CA LYS A 223 10.96 0.52 -25.32
C LYS A 223 10.07 0.05 -26.46
N SER A 224 9.14 -0.85 -26.20
CA SER A 224 8.16 -1.30 -27.21
C SER A 224 7.21 -0.18 -27.65
N ILE A 225 6.87 0.77 -26.75
CA ILE A 225 6.12 1.97 -27.12
C ILE A 225 6.99 2.89 -27.99
N GLN A 226 8.24 3.12 -27.61
CA GLN A 226 9.17 3.93 -28.37
C GLN A 226 9.36 3.37 -29.79
N GLU A 227 9.68 2.08 -29.91
CA GLU A 227 9.83 1.37 -31.20
C GLU A 227 8.59 1.51 -32.11
N GLN A 228 7.39 1.57 -31.50
CA GLN A 228 6.14 1.68 -32.26
C GLN A 228 5.84 3.11 -32.72
N TYR A 229 6.14 4.12 -31.91
CA TYR A 229 5.62 5.49 -32.11
C TYR A 229 6.68 6.55 -32.41
N GLU A 230 7.97 6.34 -32.11
CA GLU A 230 9.01 7.37 -32.18
C GLU A 230 9.11 8.07 -33.53
N ASN A 231 8.84 7.34 -34.63
CA ASN A 231 8.89 7.86 -35.99
C ASN A 231 7.51 8.21 -36.56
N THR A 232 6.50 8.39 -35.69
CA THR A 232 5.13 8.76 -36.11
C THR A 232 4.77 10.16 -35.67
N THR A 233 3.71 10.73 -36.28
CA THR A 233 3.14 12.02 -35.87
C THR A 233 2.52 12.00 -34.48
N GLU A 234 2.28 10.82 -33.90
CA GLU A 234 1.66 10.64 -32.60
C GLU A 234 2.67 10.70 -31.43
N TRP A 235 3.96 10.65 -31.72
CA TRP A 235 5.02 10.47 -30.70
C TRP A 235 4.95 11.47 -29.53
N GLU A 236 4.81 12.76 -29.84
CA GLU A 236 4.75 13.80 -28.79
C GLU A 236 3.49 13.68 -27.92
N ALA A 237 2.37 13.29 -28.52
CA ALA A 237 1.12 13.05 -27.79
C ALA A 237 1.24 11.83 -26.87
N ILE A 238 1.87 10.76 -27.35
CA ILE A 238 2.13 9.54 -26.59
C ILE A 238 3.07 9.81 -25.41
N LYS A 239 4.19 10.52 -25.62
CA LYS A 239 5.10 10.92 -24.51
C LYS A 239 4.36 11.73 -23.46
N LYS A 240 3.60 12.75 -23.86
CA LYS A 240 2.82 13.56 -22.94
C LYS A 240 1.79 12.74 -22.16
N LYS A 241 1.15 11.76 -22.79
CA LYS A 241 0.22 10.84 -22.14
C LYS A 241 0.94 10.02 -21.06
N ILE A 242 2.12 9.46 -21.39
CA ILE A 242 2.93 8.65 -20.48
C ILE A 242 3.37 9.47 -19.26
N TYR A 243 3.96 10.63 -19.47
CA TYR A 243 4.45 11.50 -18.38
C TYR A 243 3.35 11.96 -17.42
N ARG A 244 2.12 12.11 -17.90
CA ARG A 244 0.98 12.45 -17.06
C ARG A 244 0.44 11.25 -16.29
N LYS A 245 0.54 10.04 -16.87
CA LYS A 245 -0.15 8.85 -16.38
C LYS A 245 0.72 7.95 -15.53
N LEU A 246 1.98 7.77 -15.90
CA LEU A 246 2.85 6.77 -15.31
C LEU A 246 3.60 7.30 -14.10
N VAL A 247 3.52 6.57 -13.00
CA VAL A 247 4.30 6.78 -11.78
C VAL A 247 5.07 5.50 -11.47
N LEU A 248 6.38 5.59 -11.32
CA LEU A 248 7.24 4.48 -10.95
C LEU A 248 7.63 4.55 -9.47
N LEU A 249 7.48 3.44 -8.76
CA LEU A 249 7.74 3.28 -7.33
C LEU A 249 8.72 2.12 -7.12
N PRO A 250 10.02 2.37 -7.28
CA PRO A 250 11.03 1.30 -7.22
C PRO A 250 11.53 1.01 -5.81
N SER A 251 11.90 -0.24 -5.58
CA SER A 251 12.78 -0.70 -4.51
C SER A 251 14.25 -0.66 -4.98
N GLY A 252 14.65 0.47 -5.56
CA GLY A 252 15.95 0.69 -6.17
C GLY A 252 16.01 0.35 -7.67
N ASP A 253 17.17 0.58 -8.28
CA ASP A 253 17.49 0.18 -9.66
C ASP A 253 18.33 -1.10 -9.62
N GLN A 254 17.66 -2.24 -9.43
CA GLN A 254 18.35 -3.50 -9.11
C GLN A 254 18.98 -4.21 -10.32
N ASP A 255 18.68 -3.74 -11.55
CA ASP A 255 19.17 -4.30 -12.80
C ASP A 255 19.79 -3.24 -13.74
N ASP A 256 20.03 -2.03 -13.23
CA ASP A 256 20.57 -0.87 -13.94
C ASP A 256 19.69 -0.36 -15.10
N THR A 257 18.49 -0.89 -15.33
CA THR A 257 17.67 -0.49 -16.49
C THR A 257 17.08 0.90 -16.35
N TYR A 258 16.86 1.39 -15.13
CA TYR A 258 16.49 2.79 -14.96
C TYR A 258 17.61 3.72 -15.43
N ALA A 259 18.83 3.51 -14.93
CA ALA A 259 19.97 4.37 -15.28
C ALA A 259 20.36 4.25 -16.76
N LYS A 260 20.34 3.02 -17.32
CA LYS A 260 20.80 2.74 -18.69
C LYS A 260 19.77 3.03 -19.77
N TYR A 261 18.47 2.92 -19.46
CA TYR A 261 17.42 3.06 -20.48
C TYR A 261 16.31 4.03 -20.09
N ILE A 262 15.64 3.86 -18.92
CA ILE A 262 14.45 4.65 -18.60
C ILE A 262 14.81 6.14 -18.47
N LYS A 263 15.76 6.48 -17.62
CA LYS A 263 16.17 7.87 -17.38
C LYS A 263 16.63 8.61 -18.65
N PRO A 264 17.48 8.04 -19.52
CA PRO A 264 17.92 8.72 -20.75
C PRO A 264 16.83 8.93 -21.79
N ASN A 265 15.88 7.99 -21.93
CA ASN A 265 14.88 8.03 -22.98
C ASN A 265 13.53 8.61 -22.51
N TRP A 266 13.25 8.56 -21.20
CA TRP A 266 11.99 8.96 -20.59
C TRP A 266 12.21 9.85 -19.35
N PRO A 267 12.93 10.99 -19.48
CA PRO A 267 13.42 11.77 -18.33
C PRO A 267 12.34 12.40 -17.46
N ASP A 268 11.13 12.60 -18.00
CA ASP A 268 10.03 13.26 -17.30
C ASP A 268 9.01 12.29 -16.67
N ILE A 269 9.29 10.99 -16.64
CA ILE A 269 8.48 10.03 -15.86
C ILE A 269 8.57 10.38 -14.38
N ASP A 270 7.42 10.38 -13.70
CA ASP A 270 7.35 10.53 -12.24
C ASP A 270 7.95 9.27 -11.57
N TYR A 271 9.24 9.36 -11.24
CA TYR A 271 10.01 8.31 -10.58
C TYR A 271 10.21 8.70 -9.11
N ARG A 272 9.56 7.99 -8.20
CA ARG A 272 9.51 8.34 -6.78
C ARG A 272 10.39 7.44 -5.95
N GLN A 273 11.50 7.96 -5.49
CA GLN A 273 12.42 7.24 -4.62
C GLN A 273 12.07 7.43 -3.14
N PHE A 274 12.21 6.37 -2.36
CA PHE A 274 12.11 6.42 -0.90
C PHE A 274 13.27 7.23 -0.31
N THR A 275 12.95 8.18 0.56
CA THR A 275 13.95 9.06 1.21
C THR A 275 13.93 8.97 2.73
N GLY A 276 12.97 8.28 3.33
CA GLY A 276 12.90 8.04 4.76
C GLY A 276 11.50 7.67 5.22
N GLY A 277 11.41 6.96 6.33
CA GLY A 277 10.13 6.51 6.88
C GLY A 277 10.26 5.25 7.73
N PRO A 278 9.14 4.57 7.99
CA PRO A 278 9.13 3.29 8.67
C PRO A 278 9.98 2.26 7.92
N ASN A 279 10.60 1.37 8.65
CA ASN A 279 11.42 0.31 8.07
C ASN A 279 10.73 -1.05 8.16
N TYR A 280 10.33 -1.57 7.01
CA TYR A 280 9.72 -2.89 6.88
C TYR A 280 10.69 -3.97 6.37
N GLY A 281 11.87 -3.59 5.88
CA GLY A 281 12.83 -4.49 5.27
C GLY A 281 13.69 -5.26 6.26
N TYR A 282 14.66 -5.96 5.70
CA TYR A 282 15.67 -6.67 6.47
C TYR A 282 16.37 -5.72 7.48
N GLY A 283 16.58 -6.20 8.70
CA GLY A 283 17.18 -5.41 9.76
C GLY A 283 16.28 -4.38 10.41
N ALA A 284 14.95 -4.50 10.26
CA ALA A 284 14.00 -3.68 11.01
C ALA A 284 14.28 -3.70 12.52
N GLN A 285 14.69 -4.85 13.08
CA GLN A 285 15.09 -4.99 14.50
C GLN A 285 16.24 -4.06 14.91
N LEU A 286 17.13 -3.71 13.98
CA LEU A 286 18.27 -2.83 14.25
C LEU A 286 17.91 -1.34 14.21
N ARG A 287 16.72 -1.01 13.67
CA ARG A 287 16.29 0.37 13.37
C ARG A 287 15.01 0.77 14.08
N ALA A 288 14.25 -0.20 14.56
CA ALA A 288 13.03 0.06 15.32
C ALA A 288 13.34 0.84 16.59
N LYS A 289 12.43 1.71 16.97
CA LYS A 289 12.45 2.30 18.31
C LYS A 289 12.24 1.20 19.36
N GLN A 290 12.72 1.46 20.58
CA GLN A 290 12.60 0.50 21.66
C GLN A 290 11.14 0.06 21.92
N GLU A 291 10.20 1.02 21.88
CA GLU A 291 8.77 0.77 22.03
C GLU A 291 8.16 -0.07 20.92
N ASP A 292 8.72 -0.03 19.71
CA ASP A 292 8.22 -0.73 18.53
C ASP A 292 8.80 -2.13 18.38
N SER A 293 9.86 -2.44 19.12
CA SER A 293 10.55 -3.74 19.04
C SER A 293 9.64 -4.93 19.37
N ALA A 294 8.57 -4.72 20.14
CA ALA A 294 7.58 -5.74 20.45
C ALA A 294 6.93 -6.36 19.21
N TYR A 295 6.67 -5.55 18.15
CA TYR A 295 6.06 -6.00 16.88
C TYR A 295 6.98 -6.90 16.03
N LEU A 296 8.26 -6.99 16.38
CA LEU A 296 9.28 -7.75 15.65
C LEU A 296 9.66 -9.06 16.35
N THR A 297 9.10 -9.31 17.53
CA THR A 297 9.42 -10.50 18.34
C THR A 297 8.78 -11.77 17.77
N ALA A 298 9.39 -12.93 18.06
CA ALA A 298 8.85 -14.23 17.69
C ALA A 298 7.44 -14.47 18.27
N ALA A 299 7.19 -14.04 19.51
CA ALA A 299 5.89 -14.20 20.15
C ALA A 299 4.80 -13.41 19.41
N TRP A 300 5.07 -12.13 19.09
CA TRP A 300 4.11 -11.30 18.36
C TRP A 300 3.86 -11.85 16.95
N MET A 301 4.92 -12.28 16.24
CA MET A 301 4.81 -12.86 14.90
C MET A 301 3.99 -14.15 14.91
N GLN A 302 4.20 -15.00 15.90
CA GLN A 302 3.43 -16.23 16.05
C GLN A 302 1.96 -15.93 16.33
N GLU A 303 1.68 -15.05 17.28
CA GLU A 303 0.32 -14.72 17.69
C GLU A 303 -0.48 -14.04 16.58
N ASN A 304 0.13 -13.09 15.88
CA ASN A 304 -0.60 -12.19 14.98
C ASN A 304 -0.45 -12.52 13.50
N ILE A 305 0.61 -13.22 13.09
CA ILE A 305 0.92 -13.46 11.68
C ILE A 305 0.94 -14.96 11.35
N THR A 306 1.96 -15.70 11.80
CA THR A 306 2.24 -17.04 11.29
C THR A 306 1.19 -18.10 11.66
N SER A 307 0.43 -17.91 12.75
CA SER A 307 -0.69 -18.77 13.14
C SER A 307 -2.02 -18.42 12.44
N ARG A 308 -2.06 -17.35 11.63
CA ARG A 308 -3.30 -16.83 11.03
C ARG A 308 -3.61 -17.46 9.66
N GLY A 309 -3.89 -18.74 9.67
CA GLY A 309 -4.41 -19.46 8.51
C GLY A 309 -3.43 -19.57 7.32
N PRO A 310 -3.95 -19.85 6.11
CA PRO A 310 -3.13 -20.13 4.93
C PRO A 310 -2.17 -19.01 4.53
N LEU A 311 -2.55 -17.72 4.64
CA LEU A 311 -1.67 -16.60 4.32
C LEU A 311 -0.55 -16.47 5.36
N GLY A 312 -0.90 -16.51 6.66
CA GLY A 312 0.10 -16.46 7.72
C GLY A 312 1.10 -17.62 7.68
N ALA A 313 0.67 -18.81 7.28
CA ALA A 313 1.52 -19.99 7.16
C ALA A 313 2.56 -19.90 6.01
N LEU A 314 2.33 -19.04 5.02
CA LEU A 314 3.28 -18.75 3.95
C LEU A 314 4.29 -17.68 4.32
N TYR A 315 4.00 -16.89 5.36
CA TYR A 315 4.86 -15.79 5.77
C TYR A 315 6.18 -16.32 6.33
N ARG A 316 7.29 -15.80 5.81
CA ARG A 316 8.65 -16.21 6.17
C ARG A 316 9.14 -15.46 7.41
N VAL A 317 9.74 -16.20 8.35
CA VAL A 317 10.32 -15.69 9.59
C VAL A 317 11.71 -16.27 9.81
N TRP A 318 12.51 -15.66 10.65
CA TRP A 318 13.82 -16.21 11.01
C TRP A 318 13.72 -17.64 11.54
N GLY A 319 14.60 -18.51 11.07
CA GLY A 319 14.71 -19.88 11.53
C GLY A 319 13.53 -20.78 11.16
N ASP A 320 12.79 -20.48 10.10
CA ASP A 320 11.62 -21.25 9.64
C ASP A 320 11.97 -22.58 8.93
N GLY A 321 13.24 -22.87 8.75
CA GLY A 321 13.73 -24.10 8.13
C GLY A 321 13.66 -24.11 6.61
N LYS A 322 13.34 -23.00 5.94
CA LYS A 322 13.18 -22.90 4.49
C LYS A 322 14.31 -22.11 3.86
N GLN A 323 14.60 -22.41 2.60
CA GLN A 323 15.41 -21.59 1.68
C GLN A 323 14.59 -21.37 0.40
N MET A 324 14.74 -20.22 -0.23
CA MET A 324 14.13 -19.93 -1.55
C MET A 324 14.66 -20.90 -2.61
N VAL A 325 15.97 -21.05 -2.64
CA VAL A 325 16.66 -22.03 -3.49
C VAL A 325 17.55 -22.91 -2.63
N LYS A 326 17.40 -24.22 -2.74
CA LYS A 326 18.19 -25.16 -1.94
C LYS A 326 19.68 -24.95 -2.16
N GLY A 327 20.41 -24.69 -1.09
CA GLY A 327 21.85 -24.49 -1.10
C GLY A 327 22.30 -23.07 -1.42
N ASP A 328 21.38 -22.13 -1.53
CA ASP A 328 21.67 -20.70 -1.68
C ASP A 328 22.51 -20.21 -0.49
N LYS A 329 23.69 -19.67 -0.81
CA LYS A 329 24.64 -19.16 0.20
C LYS A 329 24.31 -17.76 0.70
N MET A 330 23.41 -17.06 0.05
CA MET A 330 22.89 -15.75 0.49
C MET A 330 21.66 -15.89 1.40
N ASP A 331 20.88 -16.97 1.26
CA ASP A 331 19.69 -17.27 2.04
C ASP A 331 20.00 -18.23 3.21
N TYR A 332 20.50 -17.69 4.31
CA TYR A 332 20.72 -18.42 5.57
C TYR A 332 19.59 -18.18 6.59
N PHE A 333 18.57 -17.42 6.26
CA PHE A 333 17.53 -16.95 7.16
C PHE A 333 16.68 -18.09 7.75
N GLY A 334 16.49 -19.16 7.02
CA GLY A 334 15.79 -20.34 7.50
C GLY A 334 16.57 -21.15 8.55
N LEU A 335 17.88 -20.91 8.70
CA LEU A 335 18.71 -21.62 9.66
C LEU A 335 18.56 -21.08 11.08
N THR A 336 18.68 -21.95 12.07
CA THR A 336 18.57 -21.57 13.48
C THR A 336 19.63 -22.27 14.32
N GLY A 337 20.01 -21.65 15.42
CA GLY A 337 20.98 -22.22 16.35
C GLY A 337 22.44 -22.04 15.96
N TYR A 338 22.72 -21.27 14.91
CA TYR A 338 24.06 -20.93 14.45
C TYR A 338 24.38 -19.47 14.73
N THR A 339 25.61 -19.20 15.14
CA THR A 339 26.17 -17.85 15.18
C THR A 339 26.59 -17.40 13.80
N ASP A 340 26.72 -16.08 13.59
CA ASP A 340 27.24 -15.50 12.34
C ASP A 340 28.59 -16.11 11.93
N LYS A 341 29.47 -16.38 12.92
CA LYS A 341 30.79 -17.00 12.69
C LYS A 341 30.67 -18.43 12.17
N GLU A 342 29.73 -19.21 12.70
CA GLU A 342 29.50 -20.59 12.25
C GLU A 342 28.90 -20.62 10.87
N LEU A 343 27.91 -19.76 10.56
CA LEU A 343 27.36 -19.63 9.21
C LEU A 343 28.42 -19.26 8.17
N ARG A 344 29.29 -18.30 8.48
CA ARG A 344 30.43 -17.95 7.61
C ARG A 344 31.38 -19.13 7.41
N LYS A 345 31.67 -19.91 8.45
CA LYS A 345 32.49 -21.13 8.34
C LYS A 345 31.82 -22.18 7.46
N MET A 346 30.50 -22.24 7.40
CA MET A 346 29.71 -23.10 6.51
C MET A 346 29.64 -22.55 5.07
N GLY A 347 30.26 -21.42 4.79
CA GLY A 347 30.31 -20.78 3.47
C GLY A 347 29.12 -19.87 3.16
N TYR A 348 28.28 -19.51 4.14
CA TYR A 348 27.23 -18.52 3.93
C TYR A 348 27.78 -17.09 3.95
N VAL A 349 27.18 -16.23 3.12
CA VAL A 349 27.42 -14.78 3.14
C VAL A 349 26.47 -14.17 4.15
N VAL A 350 26.94 -13.96 5.36
CA VAL A 350 26.13 -13.39 6.45
C VAL A 350 26.19 -11.87 6.36
N TRP A 351 25.16 -11.28 5.76
CA TRP A 351 25.03 -9.85 5.55
C TRP A 351 24.09 -9.15 6.57
N MET A 352 23.28 -9.93 7.28
CA MET A 352 22.47 -9.47 8.42
C MET A 352 22.79 -10.30 9.67
N PRO A 353 22.84 -9.70 10.88
CA PRO A 353 23.00 -10.46 12.10
C PRO A 353 21.83 -11.43 12.31
N THR A 354 22.15 -12.66 12.72
CA THR A 354 21.12 -13.66 13.02
C THR A 354 20.18 -13.18 14.13
N GLN A 355 18.89 -13.50 14.00
CA GLN A 355 17.86 -13.11 14.93
C GLN A 355 17.22 -14.34 15.59
N GLN A 356 16.38 -14.11 16.60
CA GLN A 356 15.65 -15.18 17.27
C GLN A 356 14.74 -15.91 16.27
N LYS A 357 14.72 -17.25 16.39
CA LYS A 357 13.78 -18.09 15.62
C LYS A 357 12.34 -17.60 15.78
N GLY A 358 11.63 -17.46 14.67
CA GLY A 358 10.25 -17.01 14.61
C GLY A 358 10.07 -15.48 14.60
N SER A 359 11.14 -14.69 14.76
CA SER A 359 11.05 -13.23 14.71
C SER A 359 10.88 -12.71 13.29
N TRP A 360 10.49 -11.45 13.17
CA TRP A 360 10.36 -10.70 11.91
C TRP A 360 11.59 -10.89 11.02
N LEU A 361 11.35 -11.11 9.74
CA LEU A 361 12.44 -11.26 8.77
C LEU A 361 12.56 -10.05 7.85
N GLY A 362 11.50 -9.69 7.12
CA GLY A 362 11.49 -8.53 6.23
C GLY A 362 10.29 -8.51 5.29
N GLU A 363 9.92 -7.30 4.91
CA GLU A 363 8.96 -6.92 3.86
C GLU A 363 9.54 -5.68 3.18
N GLY A 364 10.66 -5.88 2.45
CA GLY A 364 11.48 -4.77 1.94
C GLY A 364 10.78 -3.86 0.96
N ASP A 365 9.72 -4.31 0.32
CA ASP A 365 9.03 -3.63 -0.76
C ASP A 365 7.76 -2.89 -0.34
N ASP A 366 7.34 -3.04 0.91
CA ASP A 366 6.11 -2.45 1.45
C ASP A 366 6.03 -0.93 1.25
N PHE A 367 7.14 -0.23 1.39
CA PHE A 367 7.18 1.23 1.22
C PHE A 367 6.76 1.68 -0.19
N THR A 368 6.85 0.80 -1.20
CA THR A 368 6.48 1.12 -2.58
C THR A 368 4.98 1.27 -2.76
N TYR A 369 4.17 0.48 -2.04
CA TYR A 369 2.71 0.50 -2.20
C TYR A 369 1.94 1.08 -1.00
N MET A 370 2.51 1.11 0.20
CA MET A 370 1.78 1.54 1.41
C MET A 370 1.29 2.99 1.36
N ASN A 371 1.89 3.83 0.52
CA ASN A 371 1.38 5.18 0.27
C ASN A 371 0.14 5.20 -0.64
N MET A 372 -0.22 4.06 -1.26
CA MET A 372 -1.41 3.91 -2.10
C MET A 372 -2.66 3.55 -1.29
N LEU A 373 -2.52 3.24 0.00
CA LEU A 373 -3.61 2.78 0.85
C LEU A 373 -4.60 3.89 1.19
N GLY A 374 -5.88 3.50 1.27
CA GLY A 374 -7.02 4.39 1.51
C GLY A 374 -7.21 4.81 2.98
N ASN A 375 -6.14 4.86 3.77
CA ASN A 375 -6.16 5.18 5.20
C ASN A 375 -6.42 6.67 5.54
N GLY A 376 -6.67 7.51 4.53
CA GLY A 376 -6.97 8.94 4.68
C GLY A 376 -5.76 9.88 4.65
N LEU A 377 -4.54 9.35 4.58
CA LEU A 377 -3.31 10.17 4.45
C LEU A 377 -3.11 10.77 3.05
N ARG A 378 -3.87 10.35 2.03
CA ARG A 378 -3.80 10.88 0.65
C ARG A 378 -2.37 10.84 0.07
N ALA A 379 -1.56 9.88 0.51
CA ALA A 379 -0.12 9.89 0.27
C ALA A 379 0.27 9.69 -1.20
N TRP A 380 -0.60 9.09 -2.03
CA TRP A 380 -0.37 8.90 -3.46
C TRP A 380 -0.53 10.17 -4.31
N GLU A 381 -1.26 11.18 -3.81
CA GLU A 381 -1.59 12.39 -4.59
C GLU A 381 -0.34 13.21 -4.97
N ALA A 382 0.68 13.18 -4.12
CA ALA A 382 1.96 13.82 -4.43
C ALA A 382 3.12 13.09 -3.72
N SER A 383 4.27 13.00 -4.37
CA SER A 383 5.45 12.28 -3.85
C SER A 383 5.87 12.73 -2.46
N TYR A 384 5.82 14.04 -2.19
CA TYR A 384 6.23 14.63 -0.91
C TYR A 384 5.19 14.52 0.21
N TYR A 385 3.96 14.06 -0.07
CA TYR A 385 2.93 13.92 0.98
C TYR A 385 3.37 12.92 2.04
N GLY A 386 3.86 11.76 1.64
CA GLY A 386 4.27 10.71 2.56
C GLY A 386 3.11 10.11 3.37
N GLY A 387 3.35 8.93 3.90
CA GLY A 387 2.38 8.15 4.67
C GLY A 387 3.03 6.92 5.28
N TRP A 388 2.32 5.82 5.34
CA TRP A 388 2.84 4.55 5.88
C TRP A 388 4.02 4.01 5.07
N GLY A 389 4.08 4.26 3.76
CA GLY A 389 5.24 3.95 2.90
C GLY A 389 6.38 4.96 2.99
N GLY A 390 6.37 5.86 3.99
CA GLY A 390 7.41 6.85 4.17
C GLY A 390 7.33 8.03 3.20
N ARG A 391 8.38 8.85 3.20
CA ARG A 391 8.55 9.98 2.28
C ARG A 391 9.18 9.47 0.99
N GLN A 392 8.65 9.94 -0.12
CA GLN A 392 9.19 9.71 -1.45
C GLN A 392 9.50 11.05 -2.10
N GLU A 393 10.52 11.11 -2.93
CA GLU A 393 10.85 12.30 -3.71
C GLU A 393 10.93 11.95 -5.18
N ALA A 394 10.40 12.82 -6.04
CA ALA A 394 10.59 12.70 -7.47
C ALA A 394 12.06 12.97 -7.79
N SER A 395 12.78 11.93 -8.18
CA SER A 395 14.20 12.06 -8.50
C SER A 395 14.37 12.65 -9.89
N ARG A 396 14.82 13.89 -9.96
CA ARG A 396 15.26 14.48 -11.24
C ARG A 396 16.76 14.25 -11.51
N ASP A 397 17.58 14.03 -10.48
CA ASP A 397 19.04 14.09 -10.60
C ASP A 397 19.85 12.99 -9.90
N THR A 398 19.25 12.06 -9.19
CA THR A 398 20.03 11.00 -8.56
C THR A 398 20.19 9.81 -9.52
N ALA A 399 21.44 9.42 -9.75
CA ALA A 399 21.76 8.06 -10.16
C ALA A 399 20.95 7.11 -9.27
N GLY A 400 20.24 6.17 -9.88
CA GLY A 400 19.46 5.18 -9.17
C GLY A 400 20.24 4.66 -7.98
N PHE A 401 19.57 4.28 -6.92
CA PHE A 401 20.17 3.64 -5.77
C PHE A 401 20.73 2.29 -6.27
N SER A 402 21.81 2.36 -7.07
CA SER A 402 22.61 1.18 -7.29
C SER A 402 23.25 0.92 -5.93
N PHE A 403 22.96 -0.21 -5.34
CA PHE A 403 23.72 -0.75 -4.22
C PHE A 403 25.12 -1.11 -4.73
N GLN A 404 25.81 -0.17 -5.37
CA GLN A 404 27.21 -0.25 -5.69
C GLN A 404 27.97 0.03 -4.41
N MET A 405 28.06 -0.98 -3.57
CA MET A 405 29.07 -0.97 -2.54
C MET A 405 30.43 -1.08 -3.24
N SER A 406 31.17 0.02 -3.22
CA SER A 406 32.54 0.07 -3.73
C SER A 406 33.47 -0.87 -2.96
N ASP A 407 33.06 -1.31 -1.78
CA ASP A 407 33.79 -2.28 -0.94
C ASP A 407 32.98 -3.57 -0.85
N THR A 408 33.53 -4.65 -1.40
CA THR A 408 32.96 -5.99 -1.46
C THR A 408 33.19 -6.81 -0.18
N SER A 409 33.78 -6.21 0.85
CA SER A 409 34.01 -6.91 2.12
C SER A 409 32.71 -7.07 2.92
N GLN A 410 32.52 -8.26 3.51
CA GLN A 410 31.39 -8.51 4.43
C GLN A 410 31.39 -7.54 5.63
N GLN A 411 32.54 -7.00 5.97
CA GLN A 411 32.74 -6.06 7.07
C GLN A 411 32.28 -4.65 6.70
N ALA A 412 32.46 -4.24 5.44
CA ALA A 412 31.94 -2.98 4.93
C ALA A 412 30.41 -2.99 4.83
N MET A 413 29.84 -4.16 4.45
CA MET A 413 28.38 -4.35 4.45
C MET A 413 27.80 -4.24 5.86
N ALA A 414 28.39 -4.92 6.85
CA ALA A 414 27.99 -4.80 8.25
C ALA A 414 28.15 -3.37 8.78
N SER A 415 29.20 -2.65 8.38
CA SER A 415 29.44 -1.23 8.74
C SER A 415 28.46 -0.30 8.06
N ALA A 416 28.10 -0.54 6.79
CA ALA A 416 27.08 0.23 6.07
C ALA A 416 25.71 0.07 6.71
N LEU A 417 25.32 -1.16 7.06
CA LEU A 417 24.11 -1.46 7.80
C LEU A 417 24.14 -0.82 9.21
N GLY A 418 25.26 -0.87 9.90
CA GLY A 418 25.47 -0.20 11.21
C GLY A 418 25.41 1.32 11.12
N SER A 419 25.86 1.93 10.04
CA SER A 419 25.80 3.39 9.83
C SER A 419 24.40 3.89 9.46
N MET A 420 23.56 3.04 8.84
CA MET A 420 22.14 3.33 8.61
C MET A 420 21.35 3.45 9.92
N ASN A 421 21.82 2.86 11.02
CA ASN A 421 21.16 2.85 12.33
C ASN A 421 21.10 4.22 13.04
N ARG A 422 21.79 5.26 12.58
CA ARG A 422 21.97 6.50 13.35
C ARG A 422 21.28 7.72 12.77
N ARG A 423 20.53 7.61 11.70
CA ARG A 423 19.69 8.73 11.27
C ARG A 423 18.54 8.85 12.26
N THR A 424 18.55 9.92 13.05
CA THR A 424 17.37 10.35 13.80
C THR A 424 16.24 10.54 12.80
N ASN A 425 15.38 9.53 12.69
CA ASN A 425 14.24 9.58 11.81
C ASN A 425 13.25 10.60 12.40
N THR A 426 13.18 11.79 11.82
CA THR A 426 12.20 12.83 12.19
C THR A 426 10.83 12.58 11.57
N TYR A 427 10.69 11.53 10.77
CA TYR A 427 9.45 11.14 10.14
C TYR A 427 8.46 10.59 11.18
N PRO A 428 7.16 10.91 11.10
CA PRO A 428 6.17 10.32 11.99
C PRO A 428 6.22 8.80 11.96
N ASP A 429 6.12 8.20 13.14
CA ASP A 429 6.17 6.76 13.26
C ASP A 429 4.81 6.15 12.99
N PHE A 430 4.65 5.59 11.80
CA PHE A 430 3.46 4.87 11.41
C PHE A 430 3.60 3.35 11.58
N PHE A 431 4.77 2.85 11.98
CA PHE A 431 5.06 1.42 12.06
C PHE A 431 4.10 0.68 12.99
N PRO A 432 3.82 1.16 14.24
CA PRO A 432 2.86 0.50 15.13
C PRO A 432 1.46 0.37 14.52
N ALA A 433 0.94 1.45 13.94
CA ALA A 433 -0.39 1.45 13.32
C ALA A 433 -0.45 0.47 12.14
N ALA A 434 0.58 0.46 11.29
CA ALA A 434 0.68 -0.46 10.16
C ALA A 434 0.78 -1.93 10.60
N GLN A 435 1.48 -2.22 11.70
CA GLN A 435 1.58 -3.59 12.25
C GLN A 435 0.25 -4.05 12.86
N GLN A 436 -0.43 -3.19 13.58
CA GLN A 436 -1.74 -3.51 14.15
C GLN A 436 -2.79 -3.75 13.07
N ASP A 437 -2.77 -2.92 12.00
CA ASP A 437 -3.66 -3.12 10.86
C ASP A 437 -3.37 -4.43 10.11
N PHE A 438 -2.10 -4.79 9.92
CA PHE A 438 -1.71 -6.07 9.34
C PHE A 438 -2.24 -7.25 10.17
N ALA A 439 -2.07 -7.20 11.50
CA ALA A 439 -2.58 -8.20 12.43
C ALA A 439 -4.12 -8.31 12.35
N ALA A 440 -4.84 -7.17 12.28
CA ALA A 440 -6.29 -7.16 12.14
C ALA A 440 -6.74 -7.80 10.83
N ARG A 441 -6.12 -7.48 9.69
CA ARG A 441 -6.49 -8.04 8.38
C ARG A 441 -6.18 -9.54 8.30
N LEU A 442 -5.11 -10.01 8.91
CA LEU A 442 -4.87 -11.44 9.06
C LEU A 442 -5.91 -12.11 9.97
N LYS A 443 -6.36 -11.43 11.04
CA LYS A 443 -7.49 -11.91 11.84
C LYS A 443 -8.77 -11.97 11.02
N TRP A 444 -9.05 -10.99 10.15
CA TRP A 444 -10.18 -11.04 9.21
C TRP A 444 -10.11 -12.28 8.31
N SER A 445 -8.92 -12.62 7.83
CA SER A 445 -8.73 -13.77 6.93
C SER A 445 -9.14 -15.12 7.52
N VAL A 446 -9.20 -15.22 8.85
CA VAL A 446 -9.58 -16.46 9.58
C VAL A 446 -10.88 -16.32 10.38
N THR A 447 -11.59 -15.19 10.26
CA THR A 447 -12.79 -14.91 11.05
C THR A 447 -14.02 -14.84 10.12
N PRO A 448 -14.97 -15.81 10.20
CA PRO A 448 -16.09 -15.88 9.26
C PRO A 448 -17.24 -14.91 9.59
N ALA A 449 -17.25 -14.27 10.75
CA ALA A 449 -18.29 -13.34 11.17
C ALA A 449 -17.73 -11.94 11.34
N TYR A 450 -18.44 -10.92 10.84
CA TYR A 450 -18.03 -9.52 10.97
C TYR A 450 -17.75 -9.14 12.43
N SER A 451 -18.65 -9.46 13.34
CA SER A 451 -18.50 -9.15 14.77
C SER A 451 -17.38 -9.90 15.50
N GLY A 452 -16.66 -10.79 14.81
CA GLY A 452 -15.57 -11.58 15.40
C GLY A 452 -14.19 -10.88 15.30
N ALA A 453 -14.10 -9.73 14.67
CA ALA A 453 -12.87 -8.96 14.50
C ALA A 453 -13.13 -7.47 14.61
N ASN A 454 -12.09 -6.69 14.91
CA ASN A 454 -12.13 -5.24 14.96
C ASN A 454 -12.01 -4.63 13.56
N HIS A 455 -12.68 -3.48 13.33
CA HIS A 455 -12.65 -2.72 12.08
C HIS A 455 -12.24 -1.27 12.35
N HIS A 456 -11.76 -0.61 11.30
CA HIS A 456 -11.24 0.76 11.43
C HIS A 456 -12.33 1.74 11.84
N PRO A 457 -12.01 2.68 12.74
CA PRO A 457 -12.84 3.85 12.95
C PRO A 457 -12.95 4.67 11.67
N VAL A 458 -13.99 5.45 11.56
CA VAL A 458 -14.19 6.40 10.46
C VAL A 458 -14.03 7.80 11.02
N VAL A 459 -13.18 8.61 10.37
CA VAL A 459 -13.00 10.01 10.71
C VAL A 459 -13.18 10.87 9.47
N THR A 460 -13.93 11.97 9.60
CA THR A 460 -14.20 12.88 8.48
C THR A 460 -14.13 14.33 8.95
N ILE A 461 -13.30 15.13 8.27
CA ILE A 461 -13.26 16.59 8.42
C ILE A 461 -14.43 17.17 7.63
N GLU A 462 -15.21 18.06 8.24
CA GLU A 462 -16.30 18.74 7.55
C GLU A 462 -15.77 19.76 6.54
N GLY A 463 -16.24 19.68 5.30
CA GLY A 463 -15.86 20.58 4.21
C GLY A 463 -14.68 20.08 3.35
N PRO A 464 -14.11 20.98 2.53
CA PRO A 464 -13.03 20.60 1.59
C PRO A 464 -11.73 20.23 2.29
N LEU A 465 -11.08 19.18 1.81
CA LEU A 465 -9.78 18.73 2.32
C LEU A 465 -8.57 19.50 1.73
N SER A 466 -8.82 20.39 0.79
CA SER A 466 -7.81 21.29 0.24
C SER A 466 -8.40 22.69 0.20
N ILE A 467 -7.81 23.62 0.94
CA ILE A 467 -8.31 24.98 1.09
C ILE A 467 -7.21 26.01 0.87
N MET A 468 -7.61 27.25 0.61
CA MET A 468 -6.71 28.40 0.62
C MET A 468 -7.01 29.30 1.82
N ALA A 469 -5.99 29.79 2.50
CA ALA A 469 -6.14 30.68 3.65
C ALA A 469 -5.11 31.81 3.65
N SER A 470 -5.50 32.95 4.24
CA SER A 470 -4.65 34.12 4.34
C SER A 470 -3.73 34.05 5.57
N VAL A 471 -2.58 34.72 5.50
CA VAL A 471 -1.67 34.87 6.63
C VAL A 471 -2.39 35.49 7.84
N GLY A 472 -2.25 34.86 9.01
CA GLY A 472 -2.91 35.28 10.26
C GLY A 472 -4.39 34.91 10.38
N GLU A 473 -4.96 34.27 9.37
CA GLU A 473 -6.36 33.78 9.40
C GLU A 473 -6.54 32.70 10.47
N LYS A 474 -7.70 32.74 11.15
CA LYS A 474 -8.13 31.71 12.09
C LYS A 474 -9.08 30.77 11.38
N ILE A 475 -8.72 29.50 11.30
CA ILE A 475 -9.55 28.46 10.67
C ILE A 475 -10.12 27.57 11.77
N ARG A 476 -11.45 27.44 11.78
CA ARG A 476 -12.14 26.46 12.61
C ARG A 476 -12.28 25.17 11.82
N LEU A 477 -11.90 24.07 12.42
CA LEU A 477 -12.00 22.73 11.86
C LEU A 477 -12.93 21.91 12.72
N ASN A 478 -13.90 21.29 12.09
CA ASN A 478 -14.80 20.34 12.70
C ASN A 478 -14.58 18.97 12.07
N ALA A 479 -14.63 17.93 12.88
CA ALA A 479 -14.61 16.56 12.41
C ALA A 479 -15.69 15.74 13.10
N VAL A 480 -16.06 14.65 12.47
CA VAL A 480 -16.88 13.60 13.08
C VAL A 480 -16.07 12.31 13.10
N ALA A 481 -16.24 11.53 14.15
CA ALA A 481 -15.61 10.22 14.26
C ALA A 481 -16.63 9.21 14.80
N SER A 482 -16.58 7.99 14.28
CA SER A 482 -17.42 6.87 14.72
C SER A 482 -16.68 5.56 14.49
N ASP A 483 -17.17 4.51 15.13
CA ASP A 483 -16.62 3.18 14.99
C ASP A 483 -17.71 2.18 14.60
N PRO A 484 -17.47 1.32 13.57
CA PRO A 484 -18.50 0.39 13.10
C PRO A 484 -18.79 -0.75 14.09
N ASP A 485 -17.87 -1.04 15.00
CA ASP A 485 -18.01 -2.07 16.03
C ASP A 485 -18.54 -1.50 17.35
N GLY A 486 -18.72 -0.17 17.42
CA GLY A 486 -19.18 0.56 18.62
C GLY A 486 -18.07 0.83 19.62
N ASN A 487 -16.81 0.73 19.23
CA ASN A 487 -15.65 1.04 20.07
C ASN A 487 -15.55 2.54 20.35
N THR A 488 -14.92 2.89 21.46
CA THR A 488 -14.61 4.29 21.79
C THR A 488 -13.47 4.77 20.89
N VAL A 489 -13.68 5.92 20.24
CA VAL A 489 -12.67 6.53 19.36
C VAL A 489 -12.01 7.72 20.04
N SER A 490 -10.71 7.73 20.12
CA SER A 490 -9.89 8.89 20.49
C SER A 490 -9.40 9.60 19.24
N VAL A 491 -9.28 10.95 19.28
CA VAL A 491 -8.82 11.73 18.14
C VAL A 491 -7.64 12.60 18.51
N LYS A 492 -6.78 12.89 17.51
CA LYS A 492 -5.63 13.77 17.66
C LYS A 492 -5.37 14.55 16.38
N TRP A 493 -5.34 15.87 16.48
CA TRP A 493 -4.90 16.76 15.40
C TRP A 493 -3.40 17.05 15.53
N TRP A 494 -2.69 16.99 14.42
CA TRP A 494 -1.28 17.32 14.37
C TRP A 494 -0.85 17.80 12.99
N GLN A 495 0.24 18.58 12.94
CA GLN A 495 0.83 19.01 11.69
C GLN A 495 1.78 17.95 11.17
N PHE A 496 1.62 17.54 9.92
CA PHE A 496 2.58 16.69 9.24
C PHE A 496 3.57 17.56 8.47
N GLN A 497 4.85 17.42 8.78
CA GLN A 497 5.94 18.21 8.20
C GLN A 497 6.28 17.79 6.76
N SER A 498 5.26 17.55 5.93
CA SER A 498 5.38 17.32 4.49
C SER A 498 4.99 18.54 3.67
N GLY A 499 4.40 19.56 4.29
CA GLY A 499 4.14 20.84 3.64
C GLY A 499 5.39 21.68 3.45
N SER A 500 5.32 22.67 2.58
CA SER A 500 6.44 23.56 2.28
C SER A 500 6.64 24.68 3.33
N TYR A 501 5.66 24.89 4.25
CA TYR A 501 5.85 25.76 5.40
C TYR A 501 6.73 25.06 6.46
N PRO A 502 7.91 25.61 6.79
CA PRO A 502 8.89 24.92 7.65
C PRO A 502 8.59 25.04 9.15
N GLY A 503 7.72 25.98 9.53
CA GLY A 503 7.41 26.27 10.93
C GLY A 503 6.34 25.35 11.52
N LYS A 504 6.01 25.59 12.79
CA LYS A 504 4.94 24.87 13.50
C LYS A 504 3.66 25.67 13.51
N VAL A 505 2.55 24.98 13.32
CA VAL A 505 1.19 25.52 13.43
C VAL A 505 0.60 25.15 14.79
N GLY A 506 0.12 26.13 15.53
CA GLY A 506 -0.59 25.89 16.79
C GLY A 506 -1.97 25.32 16.55
N VAL A 507 -2.28 24.20 17.19
CA VAL A 507 -3.59 23.55 17.22
C VAL A 507 -4.18 23.75 18.61
N SER A 508 -5.35 24.42 18.73
CA SER A 508 -5.87 24.85 20.04
C SER A 508 -6.33 23.67 20.92
N ASN A 509 -7.07 22.73 20.34
CA ASN A 509 -7.63 21.57 21.03
C ASN A 509 -7.27 20.30 20.26
N PRO A 510 -6.03 19.79 20.39
CA PRO A 510 -5.57 18.70 19.54
C PRO A 510 -6.29 17.36 19.77
N SER A 511 -6.93 17.17 20.92
CA SER A 511 -7.63 15.93 21.27
C SER A 511 -9.17 16.05 21.19
N ALA A 512 -9.68 17.08 20.54
CA ALA A 512 -11.12 17.27 20.34
C ALA A 512 -11.52 17.20 18.88
N LEU A 513 -12.77 16.84 18.60
CA LEU A 513 -13.32 16.85 17.24
C LEU A 513 -13.37 18.25 16.63
N GLN A 514 -13.42 19.28 17.47
CA GLN A 514 -13.39 20.68 17.06
C GLN A 514 -12.09 21.33 17.49
N THR A 515 -11.42 21.99 16.56
CA THR A 515 -10.18 22.72 16.83
C THR A 515 -10.10 24.02 16.05
N VAL A 516 -9.18 24.88 16.45
CA VAL A 516 -8.85 26.13 15.74
C VAL A 516 -7.36 26.15 15.49
N ILE A 517 -7.01 26.51 14.27
CA ILE A 517 -5.62 26.78 13.89
C ILE A 517 -5.48 28.25 13.46
N ASN A 518 -4.27 28.79 13.64
CA ASN A 518 -3.93 30.12 13.14
C ASN A 518 -2.90 29.95 12.03
N ILE A 519 -3.14 30.52 10.86
CA ILE A 519 -2.14 30.55 9.80
C ILE A 519 -0.97 31.43 10.26
N PRO A 520 0.26 30.91 10.28
CA PRO A 520 1.40 31.65 10.81
C PRO A 520 1.65 32.96 10.08
N LYS A 521 2.06 33.98 10.82
CA LYS A 521 2.30 35.32 10.25
C LYS A 521 3.53 35.40 9.35
N ASP A 522 4.45 34.48 9.52
CA ASP A 522 5.69 34.29 8.75
C ASP A 522 5.53 33.35 7.55
N ALA A 523 4.37 32.75 7.37
CA ALA A 523 4.07 31.96 6.18
C ALA A 523 3.98 32.86 4.94
N VAL A 524 4.48 32.38 3.81
CA VAL A 524 4.47 33.11 2.54
C VAL A 524 3.52 32.45 1.52
N ALA A 525 3.07 33.24 0.56
CA ALA A 525 2.18 32.80 -0.49
C ALA A 525 2.69 31.55 -1.23
N GLY A 526 1.81 30.60 -1.48
CA GLY A 526 2.11 29.34 -2.14
C GLY A 526 2.65 28.25 -1.22
N GLN A 527 3.04 28.57 0.02
CA GLN A 527 3.41 27.53 0.98
C GLN A 527 2.19 26.68 1.38
N THR A 528 2.44 25.41 1.67
CA THR A 528 1.43 24.45 2.10
C THR A 528 1.65 24.03 3.55
N ILE A 529 0.56 23.87 4.28
CA ILE A 529 0.50 23.35 5.65
C ILE A 529 -0.38 22.08 5.59
N HIS A 530 0.16 20.96 6.06
CA HIS A 530 -0.57 19.72 6.13
C HIS A 530 -1.00 19.42 7.56
N LEU A 531 -2.30 19.33 7.78
CA LEU A 531 -2.87 18.90 9.05
C LEU A 531 -3.49 17.53 8.90
N ILE A 532 -3.31 16.71 9.92
CA ILE A 532 -3.89 15.37 10.02
C ILE A 532 -4.76 15.32 11.25
N ILE A 533 -5.98 14.80 11.11
CA ILE A 533 -6.71 14.20 12.21
C ILE A 533 -6.46 12.70 12.16
N GLU A 534 -6.07 12.15 13.29
CA GLU A 534 -5.87 10.73 13.55
C GLU A 534 -7.00 10.28 14.48
N ALA A 535 -7.65 9.19 14.18
CA ALA A 535 -8.70 8.59 15.00
C ALA A 535 -8.32 7.15 15.29
N THR A 536 -8.20 6.80 16.57
CA THR A 536 -7.83 5.46 17.02
C THR A 536 -8.92 4.90 17.91
N ASP A 537 -9.39 3.69 17.61
CA ASP A 537 -10.33 2.95 18.42
C ASP A 537 -9.67 2.27 19.63
N ASN A 538 -10.47 1.68 20.50
CA ASN A 538 -10.00 0.86 21.62
C ASN A 538 -10.30 -0.64 21.42
N GLY A 539 -10.46 -1.08 20.17
CA GLY A 539 -10.63 -2.48 19.80
C GLY A 539 -9.36 -3.31 19.93
N THR A 540 -9.41 -4.57 19.51
CA THR A 540 -8.25 -5.46 19.60
C THR A 540 -8.00 -6.19 18.27
N PRO A 541 -6.87 -5.86 17.60
CA PRO A 541 -5.94 -4.77 17.89
C PRO A 541 -6.62 -3.41 17.70
N ALA A 542 -6.10 -2.36 18.36
CA ALA A 542 -6.57 -1.01 18.15
C ALA A 542 -6.20 -0.53 16.73
N LEU A 543 -7.16 0.06 16.03
CA LEU A 543 -7.00 0.47 14.63
C LEU A 543 -7.06 1.98 14.49
N THR A 544 -6.31 2.50 13.53
CA THR A 544 -6.18 3.93 13.30
C THR A 544 -6.57 4.30 11.87
N ALA A 545 -7.44 5.28 11.75
CA ALA A 545 -7.77 5.95 10.49
C ALA A 545 -7.33 7.42 10.54
N TYR A 546 -7.12 8.00 9.38
CA TYR A 546 -6.65 9.39 9.27
C TYR A 546 -7.53 10.19 8.33
N GLN A 547 -7.41 11.52 8.41
CA GLN A 547 -7.78 12.38 7.31
C GLN A 547 -6.82 13.57 7.22
N ARG A 548 -6.27 13.78 6.02
CA ARG A 548 -5.35 14.89 5.72
C ARG A 548 -6.09 16.05 5.10
N MET A 549 -5.86 17.24 5.68
CA MET A 549 -6.19 18.52 5.08
C MET A 549 -4.93 19.23 4.60
N VAL A 550 -4.98 19.83 3.43
CA VAL A 550 -3.90 20.65 2.86
C VAL A 550 -4.37 22.09 2.78
N ILE A 551 -3.65 22.99 3.39
CA ILE A 551 -3.91 24.42 3.39
C ILE A 551 -2.83 25.11 2.58
N THR A 552 -3.21 25.82 1.51
CA THR A 552 -2.29 26.64 0.72
C THR A 552 -2.42 28.09 1.17
N VAL A 553 -1.31 28.71 1.51
CA VAL A 553 -1.28 30.10 1.95
C VAL A 553 -1.51 31.03 0.76
N LYS A 554 -2.50 31.94 0.87
CA LYS A 554 -2.78 32.96 -0.15
C LYS A 554 -1.74 34.08 -0.08
N GLY A 555 -1.47 34.70 -1.23
CA GLY A 555 -0.85 36.01 -1.30
C GLY A 555 -1.72 37.08 -0.59
N ARG A 556 -1.07 38.11 -0.12
CA ARG A 556 -1.76 39.31 0.36
C ARG A 556 -2.45 40.04 -0.78
#